data_724b97f7f38fe3afe45d56bc431aec99
#
_entry.id   724b97f7f38fe3afe45d56bc431aec99
#
_cell.length_a   1.000
_cell.length_b   1.000
_cell.length_c   1.000
_cell.angle_alpha   90.00
_cell.angle_beta   90.00
_cell.angle_gamma   90.00
#
_symmetry.space_group_name_H-M   'P 1'
#
loop_
_entity.id
_entity.type
_entity.pdbx_description
1 polymer ?
#
loop_
_entity_poly.entity_id
_entity_poly.type
_entity_poly.pdbx_seq_one_letter_code
_entity_poly.pdbx_strand_id
1 'polypeptide(L)'
;MIKYLLSFLYLINIANAFSVSFPGLVKNKAVIKNINVKKLSDSDKKELKLLFDIVPFIVFKNQKVSPFEYHDFVKIFDDKYNYNILHPWYTSIPKLPQVSLRGNVNITNYYGIKNKYIGEKKDKHNYFKYNYVWHQDLVGHSKYLPPIVSSMYMLKTPKKNKISTVYASLEDAYDMMDISLKREINDYNVIYSNSLQRHGEAIFDHCGYVRKDGKLIYNDDNIFTKEPLFTYSDKTKYRKSLMLNPTRFLTFDKLSFYNSNELLRHIMKKYVMCKDNIFKHEWDKNDLIIWNNRKLMHTSIPSEEYNSKIIPDDRLFIQCFLATDEPIYPAKSFTCTPLYEPTIVDIGEL
;
A
#
# COMPACT_ATOMS: atom_id res chain seq x y z
N MET A 1 -18.05 -16.65 3.84
CA MET A 1 -16.91 -16.04 3.10
C MET A 1 -15.91 -17.08 2.60
N ILE A 2 -15.29 -17.91 3.47
CA ILE A 2 -14.30 -18.94 3.07
C ILE A 2 -14.86 -19.94 2.04
N LYS A 3 -16.11 -20.40 2.18
CA LYS A 3 -16.74 -21.31 1.20
C LYS A 3 -16.89 -20.68 -0.19
N TYR A 4 -17.26 -19.40 -0.28
CA TYR A 4 -17.37 -18.70 -1.56
C TYR A 4 -15.98 -18.45 -2.18
N LEU A 5 -14.98 -18.14 -1.35
CA LEU A 5 -13.59 -18.02 -1.78
C LEU A 5 -13.08 -19.35 -2.34
N LEU A 6 -13.31 -20.46 -1.65
CA LEU A 6 -12.91 -21.80 -2.10
C LEU A 6 -13.66 -22.23 -3.37
N SER A 7 -14.96 -21.93 -3.50
CA SER A 7 -15.73 -22.21 -4.71
C SER A 7 -15.26 -21.36 -5.89
N PHE A 8 -14.94 -20.09 -5.67
CA PHE A 8 -14.37 -19.19 -6.67
C PHE A 8 -12.97 -19.64 -7.11
N LEU A 9 -12.14 -20.09 -6.17
CA LEU A 9 -10.83 -20.67 -6.43
C LEU A 9 -10.88 -21.97 -7.21
N TYR A 10 -11.87 -22.81 -6.93
CA TYR A 10 -12.12 -24.03 -7.68
C TYR A 10 -12.49 -23.71 -9.15
N LEU A 11 -13.31 -22.71 -9.38
CA LEU A 11 -13.70 -22.25 -10.71
C LEU A 11 -12.51 -21.65 -11.50
N ILE A 12 -11.63 -20.86 -10.85
CA ILE A 12 -10.43 -20.33 -11.49
C ILE A 12 -9.47 -21.46 -11.92
N ASN A 13 -9.28 -22.49 -11.11
CA ASN A 13 -8.37 -23.59 -11.43
C ASN A 13 -8.87 -24.53 -12.54
N ILE A 14 -10.17 -24.56 -12.80
CA ILE A 14 -10.73 -25.45 -13.85
C ILE A 14 -10.68 -24.82 -15.25
N ALA A 15 -10.68 -23.50 -15.35
CA ALA A 15 -10.88 -22.80 -16.62
C ALA A 15 -9.57 -22.30 -17.27
N ASN A 16 -8.41 -22.24 -16.55
CA ASN A 16 -7.29 -21.42 -16.98
C ASN A 16 -5.93 -22.11 -17.06
N ALA A 17 -5.12 -21.60 -18.01
CA ALA A 17 -3.73 -21.98 -18.22
C ALA A 17 -2.77 -21.53 -17.10
N PHE A 18 -3.22 -20.81 -16.09
CA PHE A 18 -2.40 -20.34 -14.97
C PHE A 18 -2.86 -20.89 -13.62
N SER A 19 -1.92 -21.00 -12.69
CA SER A 19 -2.18 -21.49 -11.35
C SER A 19 -2.15 -20.37 -10.32
N VAL A 20 -3.15 -20.31 -9.45
CA VAL A 20 -3.24 -19.38 -8.32
C VAL A 20 -2.97 -20.13 -7.02
N SER A 21 -2.10 -19.59 -6.19
CA SER A 21 -1.81 -20.14 -4.86
C SER A 21 -1.85 -19.05 -3.79
N PHE A 22 -2.21 -19.44 -2.55
CA PHE A 22 -2.31 -18.56 -1.38
C PHE A 22 -1.30 -19.01 -0.34
N PRO A 23 -0.05 -18.50 -0.40
CA PRO A 23 1.01 -18.94 0.49
C PRO A 23 0.69 -18.64 1.95
N GLY A 24 0.84 -19.65 2.84
CA GLY A 24 0.72 -19.47 4.28
C GLY A 24 -0.67 -19.14 4.80
N LEU A 25 -1.73 -19.48 4.04
CA LEU A 25 -3.12 -19.10 4.36
C LEU A 25 -3.34 -17.58 4.50
N VAL A 26 -2.42 -16.79 3.96
CA VAL A 26 -2.53 -15.32 3.98
C VAL A 26 -3.62 -14.89 3.02
N LYS A 27 -4.80 -14.57 3.56
CA LYS A 27 -5.98 -14.16 2.77
C LYS A 27 -5.77 -12.92 1.88
N ASN A 28 -4.74 -12.13 2.20
CA ASN A 28 -4.44 -10.87 1.53
C ASN A 28 -3.40 -10.99 0.40
N LYS A 29 -2.89 -12.22 0.13
CA LYS A 29 -1.82 -12.44 -0.85
C LYS A 29 -2.13 -13.62 -1.76
N ALA A 30 -2.07 -13.39 -3.08
CA ALA A 30 -2.11 -14.44 -4.10
C ALA A 30 -0.80 -14.48 -4.88
N VAL A 31 -0.39 -15.67 -5.31
CA VAL A 31 0.76 -15.89 -6.20
C VAL A 31 0.29 -16.62 -7.43
N ILE A 32 0.53 -16.01 -8.59
CA ILE A 32 0.16 -16.54 -9.91
C ILE A 32 1.43 -17.02 -10.63
N LYS A 33 1.36 -18.24 -11.13
CA LYS A 33 2.40 -18.88 -11.94
C LYS A 33 1.84 -19.29 -13.28
N ASN A 34 2.73 -19.54 -14.25
CA ASN A 34 2.40 -20.05 -15.59
C ASN A 34 1.48 -19.13 -16.41
N ILE A 35 1.54 -17.83 -16.16
CA ILE A 35 0.84 -16.80 -16.93
C ILE A 35 1.84 -15.94 -17.69
N ASN A 36 1.48 -15.53 -18.89
CA ASN A 36 2.22 -14.52 -19.65
C ASN A 36 1.36 -13.24 -19.72
N VAL A 37 1.69 -12.26 -18.90
CA VAL A 37 0.90 -11.02 -18.79
C VAL A 37 0.84 -10.18 -20.08
N LYS A 38 1.66 -10.51 -21.09
CA LYS A 38 1.63 -9.88 -22.43
C LYS A 38 0.57 -10.49 -23.37
N LYS A 39 0.05 -11.66 -23.03
CA LYS A 39 -0.84 -12.44 -23.90
C LYS A 39 -2.07 -12.91 -23.13
N LEU A 40 -2.76 -11.97 -22.52
CA LEU A 40 -3.99 -12.25 -21.78
C LEU A 40 -5.20 -12.20 -22.70
N SER A 41 -6.05 -13.20 -22.61
CA SER A 41 -7.40 -13.14 -23.17
C SER A 41 -8.27 -12.14 -22.35
N ASP A 42 -9.39 -11.75 -22.89
CA ASP A 42 -10.32 -10.88 -22.15
C ASP A 42 -10.94 -11.61 -20.95
N SER A 43 -11.07 -12.93 -21.03
CA SER A 43 -11.45 -13.75 -19.88
C SER A 43 -10.40 -13.68 -18.79
N ASP A 44 -9.10 -13.86 -19.11
CA ASP A 44 -8.02 -13.76 -18.12
C ASP A 44 -8.03 -12.40 -17.43
N LYS A 45 -8.16 -11.31 -18.20
CA LYS A 45 -8.21 -9.95 -17.64
C LYS A 45 -9.38 -9.78 -16.67
N LYS A 46 -10.57 -10.28 -17.02
CA LYS A 46 -11.75 -10.23 -16.16
C LYS A 46 -11.53 -10.99 -14.86
N GLU A 47 -10.98 -12.19 -14.94
CA GLU A 47 -10.69 -13.01 -13.76
C GLU A 47 -9.63 -12.40 -12.85
N LEU A 48 -8.56 -11.83 -13.43
CA LEU A 48 -7.53 -11.13 -12.67
C LEU A 48 -8.09 -9.89 -11.95
N LYS A 49 -8.99 -9.16 -12.58
CA LYS A 49 -9.69 -8.03 -11.93
C LYS A 49 -10.54 -8.50 -10.75
N LEU A 50 -11.35 -9.55 -10.94
CA LEU A 50 -12.14 -10.14 -9.86
C LEU A 50 -11.26 -10.65 -8.72
N LEU A 51 -10.12 -11.26 -9.03
CA LEU A 51 -9.16 -11.67 -8.03
C LEU A 51 -8.59 -10.47 -7.25
N PHE A 52 -8.27 -9.37 -7.92
CA PHE A 52 -7.74 -8.15 -7.30
C PHE A 52 -8.75 -7.45 -6.38
N ASP A 53 -10.03 -7.51 -6.71
CA ASP A 53 -11.10 -7.01 -5.84
C ASP A 53 -11.16 -7.75 -4.50
N ILE A 54 -10.86 -9.06 -4.52
CA ILE A 54 -10.92 -9.94 -3.35
C ILE A 54 -9.57 -9.96 -2.61
N VAL A 55 -8.46 -10.06 -3.35
CA VAL A 55 -7.10 -10.23 -2.82
C VAL A 55 -6.27 -8.99 -3.16
N PRO A 56 -6.00 -8.13 -2.18
CA PRO A 56 -5.40 -6.83 -2.44
C PRO A 56 -3.91 -6.87 -2.81
N PHE A 57 -3.26 -8.03 -2.80
CA PHE A 57 -1.85 -8.20 -3.17
C PHE A 57 -1.65 -9.42 -4.06
N ILE A 58 -1.21 -9.21 -5.29
CA ILE A 58 -1.01 -10.27 -6.29
C ILE A 58 0.43 -10.26 -6.79
N VAL A 59 1.06 -11.42 -6.80
CA VAL A 59 2.41 -11.66 -7.33
C VAL A 59 2.29 -12.45 -8.62
N PHE A 60 2.82 -11.94 -9.70
CA PHE A 60 2.99 -12.63 -10.98
C PHE A 60 4.46 -13.06 -11.11
N LYS A 61 4.70 -14.36 -11.01
CA LYS A 61 6.08 -14.90 -11.00
C LYS A 61 6.67 -14.95 -12.39
N ASN A 62 7.97 -14.69 -12.45
CA ASN A 62 8.83 -14.92 -13.63
C ASN A 62 8.36 -14.21 -14.91
N GLN A 63 7.93 -12.97 -14.80
CA GLN A 63 7.51 -12.17 -15.94
C GLN A 63 8.71 -11.58 -16.69
N LYS A 64 8.59 -11.49 -18.04
CA LYS A 64 9.60 -10.84 -18.91
C LYS A 64 8.90 -9.78 -19.75
N VAL A 65 8.81 -8.58 -19.22
CA VAL A 65 8.08 -7.46 -19.82
C VAL A 65 8.98 -6.23 -19.98
N SER A 66 8.74 -5.47 -21.05
CA SER A 66 9.23 -4.11 -21.19
C SER A 66 8.45 -3.17 -20.26
N PRO A 67 8.94 -1.94 -20.00
CA PRO A 67 8.17 -0.95 -19.23
C PRO A 67 6.80 -0.62 -19.84
N PHE A 68 6.67 -0.65 -21.15
CA PHE A 68 5.43 -0.40 -21.87
C PHE A 68 4.43 -1.55 -21.64
N GLU A 69 4.86 -2.80 -21.86
CA GLU A 69 4.03 -3.98 -21.60
C GLU A 69 3.64 -4.10 -20.11
N TYR A 70 4.56 -3.73 -19.20
CA TYR A 70 4.28 -3.65 -17.77
C TYR A 70 3.17 -2.63 -17.47
N HIS A 71 3.28 -1.42 -17.98
CA HIS A 71 2.28 -0.38 -17.78
C HIS A 71 0.93 -0.75 -18.38
N ASP A 72 0.92 -1.32 -19.60
CA ASP A 72 -0.30 -1.78 -20.26
C ASP A 72 -1.00 -2.88 -19.45
N PHE A 73 -0.22 -3.79 -18.86
CA PHE A 73 -0.76 -4.80 -17.96
C PHE A 73 -1.34 -4.21 -16.67
N VAL A 74 -0.62 -3.31 -16.03
CA VAL A 74 -1.07 -2.72 -14.75
C VAL A 74 -2.37 -1.92 -14.91
N LYS A 75 -2.56 -1.26 -16.04
CA LYS A 75 -3.79 -0.48 -16.33
C LYS A 75 -5.08 -1.30 -16.29
N ILE A 76 -5.04 -2.61 -16.51
CA ILE A 76 -6.26 -3.43 -16.50
C ILE A 76 -6.95 -3.47 -15.14
N PHE A 77 -6.26 -3.12 -14.05
CA PHE A 77 -6.77 -3.22 -12.69
C PHE A 77 -7.47 -1.94 -12.17
N ASP A 78 -7.51 -0.88 -12.98
CA ASP A 78 -8.23 0.34 -12.63
C ASP A 78 -9.08 0.85 -13.79
N ASP A 79 -10.40 0.65 -13.71
CA ASP A 79 -11.37 1.11 -14.71
C ASP A 79 -11.51 2.64 -14.78
N LYS A 80 -11.01 3.34 -13.74
CA LYS A 80 -11.00 4.80 -13.63
C LYS A 80 -9.61 5.41 -13.85
N TYR A 81 -8.69 4.61 -14.40
CA TYR A 81 -7.36 5.09 -14.75
C TYR A 81 -7.44 6.32 -15.65
N ASN A 82 -6.66 7.33 -15.32
CA ASN A 82 -6.38 8.47 -16.19
C ASN A 82 -4.88 8.57 -16.48
N TYR A 83 -4.50 9.36 -17.50
CA TYR A 83 -3.11 9.44 -17.96
C TYR A 83 -2.26 10.46 -17.21
N ASN A 84 -2.71 10.97 -16.08
CA ASN A 84 -1.95 11.90 -15.28
C ASN A 84 -0.66 11.23 -14.76
N ILE A 85 0.40 12.02 -14.66
CA ILE A 85 1.67 11.58 -14.09
C ILE A 85 1.62 11.86 -12.61
N LEU A 86 1.48 10.80 -11.84
CA LEU A 86 1.60 10.87 -10.40
C LEU A 86 3.08 10.88 -10.05
N HIS A 87 3.52 11.99 -9.46
CA HIS A 87 4.85 12.08 -8.91
C HIS A 87 5.99 11.91 -9.94
N PRO A 88 6.25 12.93 -10.78
CA PRO A 88 7.30 12.88 -11.80
C PRO A 88 8.67 12.73 -11.11
N TRP A 89 9.23 11.53 -11.17
CA TRP A 89 10.55 11.25 -10.66
C TRP A 89 11.61 11.64 -11.69
N TYR A 90 12.77 12.07 -11.22
CA TYR A 90 13.93 12.33 -12.09
C TYR A 90 14.44 11.07 -12.82
N THR A 91 13.90 9.89 -12.46
CA THR A 91 14.17 8.58 -13.06
C THR A 91 12.97 8.02 -13.81
N SER A 92 11.96 8.84 -14.12
CA SER A 92 10.86 8.45 -15.00
C SER A 92 11.36 8.14 -16.40
N ILE A 93 10.75 7.13 -17.04
CA ILE A 93 11.11 6.74 -18.41
C ILE A 93 10.65 7.85 -19.36
N PRO A 94 11.53 8.42 -20.19
CA PRO A 94 11.21 9.63 -20.98
C PRO A 94 9.96 9.52 -21.86
N LYS A 95 9.72 8.34 -22.46
CA LYS A 95 8.54 8.09 -23.30
C LYS A 95 7.37 7.46 -22.56
N LEU A 96 7.49 7.27 -21.22
CA LEU A 96 6.49 6.66 -20.38
C LEU A 96 6.66 7.21 -18.95
N PRO A 97 6.36 8.49 -18.71
CA PRO A 97 6.65 9.16 -17.45
C PRO A 97 5.86 8.63 -16.24
N GLN A 98 4.80 7.84 -16.47
CA GLN A 98 4.05 7.12 -15.45
C GLN A 98 4.87 6.01 -14.79
N VAL A 99 5.93 5.53 -15.43
CA VAL A 99 6.82 4.48 -14.92
C VAL A 99 8.16 5.06 -14.55
N SER A 100 8.62 4.79 -13.34
CA SER A 100 9.91 5.23 -12.85
C SER A 100 10.86 4.07 -12.58
N LEU A 101 12.13 4.26 -12.89
CA LEU A 101 13.22 3.34 -12.56
C LEU A 101 13.74 3.66 -11.15
N ARG A 102 13.81 2.65 -10.30
CA ARG A 102 14.19 2.75 -8.90
C ARG A 102 15.27 1.73 -8.56
N GLY A 103 16.11 2.05 -7.59
CA GLY A 103 17.17 1.13 -7.18
C GLY A 103 18.37 1.82 -6.55
N ASN A 104 19.55 1.18 -6.68
CA ASN A 104 20.81 1.67 -6.15
C ASN A 104 22.00 1.26 -7.04
N VAL A 105 21.84 1.36 -8.35
CA VAL A 105 22.82 0.91 -9.35
C VAL A 105 23.14 2.02 -10.35
N ASN A 106 24.33 1.92 -10.98
CA ASN A 106 24.64 2.65 -12.19
C ASN A 106 24.04 1.94 -13.40
N ILE A 107 23.44 2.70 -14.29
CA ILE A 107 22.93 2.21 -15.57
C ILE A 107 23.58 2.95 -16.71
N THR A 108 23.90 2.23 -17.79
CA THR A 108 24.38 2.83 -19.04
C THR A 108 23.24 3.35 -19.88
N ASN A 109 22.20 2.51 -20.07
CA ASN A 109 20.98 2.88 -20.78
C ASN A 109 19.82 1.97 -20.36
N TYR A 110 18.67 2.58 -20.05
CA TYR A 110 17.43 1.86 -19.84
C TYR A 110 16.26 2.72 -20.38
N TYR A 111 15.75 2.37 -21.53
CA TYR A 111 14.64 3.05 -22.22
C TYR A 111 14.77 4.58 -22.27
N GLY A 112 15.98 5.08 -22.54
CA GLY A 112 16.27 6.49 -22.67
C GLY A 112 16.82 7.17 -21.39
N ILE A 113 16.83 6.50 -20.26
CA ILE A 113 17.62 6.92 -19.09
C ILE A 113 19.05 6.48 -19.31
N LYS A 114 19.97 7.45 -19.48
CA LYS A 114 21.36 7.15 -19.91
C LYS A 114 22.37 7.61 -18.86
N ASN A 115 23.43 6.81 -18.67
CA ASN A 115 24.63 7.12 -17.87
C ASN A 115 24.29 7.74 -16.50
N LYS A 116 23.41 7.07 -15.74
CA LYS A 116 22.87 7.60 -14.50
C LYS A 116 22.98 6.62 -13.34
N TYR A 117 23.32 7.14 -12.18
CA TYR A 117 23.11 6.40 -10.93
C TYR A 117 21.64 6.45 -10.54
N ILE A 118 21.03 5.29 -10.35
CA ILE A 118 19.67 5.16 -9.86
C ILE A 118 19.73 4.97 -8.35
N GLY A 119 19.26 5.95 -7.61
CA GLY A 119 19.27 5.94 -6.15
C GLY A 119 19.49 7.36 -5.61
N GLU A 120 19.28 7.52 -4.32
CA GLU A 120 19.63 8.76 -3.64
C GLU A 120 21.17 8.79 -3.45
N LYS A 121 21.79 9.95 -3.67
CA LYS A 121 23.22 10.14 -3.35
C LYS A 121 23.36 9.88 -1.86
N LYS A 122 24.15 8.88 -1.52
CA LYS A 122 24.38 8.44 -0.15
C LYS A 122 24.95 9.56 0.69
N ASP A 123 24.17 10.11 1.58
CA ASP A 123 24.69 10.49 2.89
C ASP A 123 24.92 9.17 3.64
N LYS A 124 26.19 8.76 3.70
CA LYS A 124 26.61 7.43 4.21
C LYS A 124 26.15 7.15 5.64
N HIS A 125 25.63 8.13 6.37
CA HIS A 125 25.31 8.00 7.79
C HIS A 125 23.81 7.86 8.11
N ASN A 126 22.90 8.20 7.20
CA ASN A 126 21.48 8.32 7.55
C ASN A 126 20.55 7.29 6.94
N TYR A 127 20.97 6.55 5.91
CA TYR A 127 20.06 5.68 5.15
C TYR A 127 19.50 4.48 5.94
N PHE A 128 20.15 4.10 7.03
CA PHE A 128 19.79 2.90 7.80
C PHE A 128 19.25 3.16 9.20
N LYS A 129 19.26 4.41 9.65
CA LYS A 129 18.73 4.75 10.97
C LYS A 129 17.20 4.74 11.02
N TYR A 130 16.54 4.65 9.83
CA TYR A 130 15.10 4.91 9.64
C TYR A 130 14.37 3.76 8.97
N ASN A 131 14.45 2.62 9.57
CA ASN A 131 14.21 1.34 8.93
C ASN A 131 12.75 1.00 8.64
N TYR A 132 11.75 1.74 9.12
CA TYR A 132 10.36 1.32 9.00
C TYR A 132 9.44 2.52 8.71
N VAL A 133 9.47 2.98 7.47
CA VAL A 133 8.58 4.05 7.03
C VAL A 133 7.31 3.42 6.45
N TRP A 134 6.35 3.12 7.30
CA TRP A 134 5.05 2.65 6.89
C TRP A 134 4.27 3.74 6.16
N HIS A 135 3.76 3.43 4.98
CA HIS A 135 3.01 4.39 4.19
C HIS A 135 2.02 3.74 3.22
N GLN A 136 1.05 4.52 2.82
CA GLN A 136 0.27 4.33 1.60
C GLN A 136 0.78 5.33 0.56
N ASP A 137 0.93 4.88 -0.69
CA ASP A 137 1.43 5.73 -1.75
C ASP A 137 0.46 6.90 -1.99
N LEU A 138 1.00 8.12 -1.96
CA LEU A 138 0.32 9.39 -2.27
C LEU A 138 -0.93 9.72 -1.40
N VAL A 139 -1.27 8.97 -0.38
CA VAL A 139 -2.29 9.38 0.59
C VAL A 139 -1.81 10.65 1.30
N GLY A 140 -2.69 11.65 1.38
CA GLY A 140 -2.38 12.96 1.93
C GLY A 140 -1.64 13.88 0.95
N HIS A 141 -1.67 13.60 -0.36
CA HIS A 141 -1.13 14.49 -1.38
C HIS A 141 -2.23 15.41 -1.93
N SER A 142 -2.01 16.74 -1.91
CA SER A 142 -3.05 17.72 -2.24
C SER A 142 -3.49 17.74 -3.71
N LYS A 143 -2.66 17.24 -4.61
CA LYS A 143 -2.90 17.34 -6.06
C LYS A 143 -3.54 16.10 -6.68
N TYR A 144 -3.51 14.96 -5.99
CA TYR A 144 -3.88 13.68 -6.59
C TYR A 144 -4.74 12.88 -5.63
N LEU A 145 -5.71 12.16 -6.17
CA LEU A 145 -6.37 11.11 -5.43
C LEU A 145 -5.37 9.98 -5.15
N PRO A 146 -5.41 9.34 -3.98
CA PRO A 146 -4.61 8.16 -3.71
C PRO A 146 -4.86 7.09 -4.77
N PRO A 147 -3.80 6.53 -5.41
CA PRO A 147 -3.98 5.48 -6.40
C PRO A 147 -4.68 4.26 -5.77
N ILE A 148 -5.50 3.58 -6.56
CA ILE A 148 -5.99 2.25 -6.20
C ILE A 148 -4.88 1.24 -6.45
N VAL A 149 -4.25 1.35 -7.62
CA VAL A 149 -3.25 0.40 -8.09
C VAL A 149 -1.86 0.97 -7.94
N SER A 150 -1.07 0.33 -7.11
CA SER A 150 0.38 0.47 -7.07
C SER A 150 1.04 -0.82 -7.52
N SER A 151 2.18 -0.72 -8.18
CA SER A 151 2.86 -1.89 -8.72
C SER A 151 4.37 -1.72 -8.76
N MET A 152 5.08 -2.85 -8.70
CA MET A 152 6.53 -2.94 -8.89
C MET A 152 6.88 -4.16 -9.74
N TYR A 153 7.92 -4.02 -10.57
CA TYR A 153 8.50 -5.11 -11.32
C TYR A 153 10.01 -5.18 -11.09
N MET A 154 10.49 -6.30 -10.59
CA MET A 154 11.88 -6.50 -10.15
C MET A 154 12.78 -6.91 -11.29
N LEU A 155 13.70 -6.04 -11.69
CA LEU A 155 14.69 -6.25 -12.76
C LEU A 155 15.97 -6.92 -12.25
N LYS A 156 16.42 -6.53 -11.06
CA LYS A 156 17.61 -7.06 -10.40
C LYS A 156 17.40 -7.15 -8.90
N THR A 157 17.62 -8.32 -8.34
CA THR A 157 17.57 -8.55 -6.90
C THR A 157 18.96 -8.60 -6.30
N PRO A 158 19.14 -8.20 -5.04
CA PRO A 158 20.36 -8.41 -4.29
C PRO A 158 20.76 -9.89 -4.25
N LYS A 159 22.05 -10.17 -4.34
CA LYS A 159 22.57 -11.56 -4.30
C LYS A 159 22.65 -12.11 -2.88
N LYS A 160 23.07 -11.28 -1.91
CA LYS A 160 23.35 -11.71 -0.54
C LYS A 160 22.28 -11.28 0.45
N ASN A 161 21.86 -10.05 0.39
CA ASN A 161 20.91 -9.46 1.35
C ASN A 161 19.55 -9.30 0.71
N LYS A 162 18.68 -10.30 0.80
CA LYS A 162 17.33 -10.24 0.27
C LYS A 162 16.57 -9.11 0.95
N ILE A 163 16.10 -8.17 0.15
CA ILE A 163 15.22 -7.11 0.62
C ILE A 163 13.80 -7.64 0.57
N SER A 164 13.08 -7.39 1.64
CA SER A 164 11.66 -7.72 1.73
C SER A 164 10.84 -6.44 1.81
N THR A 165 9.63 -6.54 1.34
CA THR A 165 8.59 -5.54 1.59
C THR A 165 7.54 -6.17 2.49
N VAL A 166 7.17 -5.47 3.54
CA VAL A 166 6.12 -5.90 4.47
C VAL A 166 4.88 -5.07 4.21
N TYR A 167 3.76 -5.73 4.22
CA TYR A 167 2.43 -5.16 4.00
C TYR A 167 1.55 -5.41 5.21
N ALA A 168 0.63 -4.50 5.46
CA ALA A 168 -0.42 -4.61 6.46
C ALA A 168 -1.77 -4.30 5.81
N SER A 169 -2.79 -5.10 6.13
CA SER A 169 -4.15 -4.86 5.68
C SER A 169 -4.81 -3.77 6.53
N LEU A 170 -5.26 -2.72 5.90
CA LEU A 170 -5.97 -1.63 6.56
C LEU A 170 -7.45 -1.94 6.78
N GLU A 171 -8.02 -2.85 5.99
CA GLU A 171 -9.34 -3.43 6.23
C GLU A 171 -9.32 -4.32 7.49
N ASP A 172 -8.33 -5.22 7.59
CA ASP A 172 -8.20 -6.09 8.76
C ASP A 172 -7.84 -5.30 10.02
N ALA A 173 -6.98 -4.28 9.89
CA ALA A 173 -6.70 -3.36 10.98
C ALA A 173 -7.98 -2.68 11.49
N TYR A 174 -8.85 -2.21 10.57
CA TYR A 174 -10.16 -1.69 10.96
C TYR A 174 -11.02 -2.76 11.64
N ASP A 175 -11.13 -3.95 11.07
CA ASP A 175 -11.98 -5.03 11.63
C ASP A 175 -11.54 -5.41 13.05
N MET A 176 -10.25 -5.48 13.32
CA MET A 176 -9.67 -5.82 14.62
C MET A 176 -9.77 -4.71 15.68
N MET A 177 -10.04 -3.46 15.29
CA MET A 177 -10.14 -2.37 16.26
C MET A 177 -11.28 -2.59 17.25
N ASP A 178 -11.05 -2.21 18.50
CA ASP A 178 -12.07 -2.26 19.55
C ASP A 178 -13.27 -1.40 19.16
N ILE A 179 -14.47 -1.88 19.45
CA ILE A 179 -15.72 -1.21 19.10
C ILE A 179 -15.84 0.18 19.77
N SER A 180 -15.35 0.32 21.00
CA SER A 180 -15.31 1.59 21.73
C SER A 180 -14.44 2.61 21.02
N LEU A 181 -13.23 2.20 20.61
CA LEU A 181 -12.32 3.06 19.87
C LEU A 181 -12.90 3.44 18.49
N LYS A 182 -13.50 2.48 17.77
CA LYS A 182 -14.18 2.78 16.49
C LYS A 182 -15.27 3.86 16.65
N ARG A 183 -16.05 3.78 17.73
CA ARG A 183 -17.10 4.78 18.01
C ARG A 183 -16.52 6.15 18.32
N GLU A 184 -15.49 6.18 19.15
CA GLU A 184 -14.82 7.41 19.57
C GLU A 184 -14.25 8.20 18.38
N ILE A 185 -13.54 7.51 17.47
CA ILE A 185 -12.82 8.15 16.37
C ILE A 185 -13.54 8.08 15.00
N ASN A 186 -14.82 7.67 14.99
CA ASN A 186 -15.57 7.40 13.76
C ASN A 186 -15.65 8.59 12.80
N ASP A 187 -15.71 9.78 13.30
CA ASP A 187 -15.83 11.01 12.52
C ASP A 187 -14.54 11.85 12.49
N TYR A 188 -13.41 11.25 12.88
CA TYR A 188 -12.11 11.91 12.81
C TYR A 188 -11.64 11.99 11.35
N ASN A 189 -11.01 13.11 11.05
CA ASN A 189 -10.24 13.26 9.83
C ASN A 189 -8.76 13.34 10.18
N VAL A 190 -7.95 12.90 9.25
CA VAL A 190 -6.49 13.03 9.33
C VAL A 190 -6.08 14.27 8.56
N ILE A 191 -5.30 15.10 9.19
CA ILE A 191 -4.65 16.25 8.56
C ILE A 191 -3.27 15.79 8.11
N TYR A 192 -2.98 15.92 6.83
CA TYR A 192 -1.71 15.60 6.22
C TYR A 192 -0.97 16.85 5.77
N SER A 193 0.36 16.82 5.86
CA SER A 193 1.21 17.78 5.19
C SER A 193 1.55 17.30 3.78
N ASN A 194 1.53 18.20 2.81
CA ASN A 194 1.92 17.86 1.45
C ASN A 194 3.44 17.55 1.33
N SER A 195 4.26 18.04 2.23
CA SER A 195 5.66 17.67 2.32
C SER A 195 5.83 16.33 3.05
N LEU A 196 6.75 15.49 2.53
CA LEU A 196 7.17 14.28 3.24
C LEU A 196 7.86 14.68 4.52
N GLN A 197 7.39 14.14 5.63
CA GLN A 197 8.03 14.30 6.92
C GLN A 197 9.20 13.31 6.99
N ARG A 198 10.38 13.76 6.65
CA ARG A 198 11.61 12.98 6.75
C ARG A 198 12.20 13.16 8.11
N HIS A 199 11.78 12.37 9.04
CA HIS A 199 12.37 12.46 10.34
C HIS A 199 12.94 11.15 10.76
N GLY A 200 14.05 11.27 11.30
CA GLY A 200 14.99 10.29 11.51
C GLY A 200 14.83 9.39 12.63
N GLU A 201 13.97 9.51 13.48
CA GLU A 201 14.04 8.71 14.68
C GLU A 201 12.81 7.85 14.76
N ALA A 202 12.03 7.50 15.09
CA ALA A 202 10.96 6.53 15.04
C ALA A 202 9.76 7.03 14.26
N ILE A 203 9.06 6.16 13.62
CA ILE A 203 7.81 6.40 12.86
C ILE A 203 6.82 7.32 13.57
N PHE A 204 6.98 7.50 14.86
CA PHE A 204 6.05 8.18 15.74
C PHE A 204 6.50 9.55 16.25
N ASP A 205 7.71 9.97 15.91
CA ASP A 205 8.24 11.27 16.37
C ASP A 205 8.07 12.36 15.33
N HIS A 206 7.20 12.13 14.35
CA HIS A 206 7.19 12.90 13.12
C HIS A 206 5.93 13.61 12.83
N CYS A 207 5.85 14.68 13.46
CA CYS A 207 5.02 15.71 12.92
C CYS A 207 5.91 16.92 12.69
N GLY A 208 6.53 16.93 11.57
CA GLY A 208 7.65 17.74 11.14
C GLY A 208 7.63 19.22 11.31
N TYR A 209 6.83 19.76 12.16
CA TYR A 209 6.78 21.21 12.39
C TYR A 209 6.61 21.54 13.85
N VAL A 210 7.35 20.85 14.70
CA VAL A 210 7.42 21.27 16.11
C VAL A 210 8.56 22.27 16.25
N ARG A 211 8.21 23.48 16.65
CA ARG A 211 9.19 24.47 17.10
C ARG A 211 9.86 23.99 18.38
N LYS A 212 11.04 24.54 18.69
CA LYS A 212 11.72 24.30 19.98
C LYS A 212 10.85 24.61 21.20
N ASP A 213 9.82 25.45 21.04
CA ASP A 213 8.83 25.79 22.06
C ASP A 213 7.60 24.84 22.10
N GLY A 214 7.64 23.75 21.36
CA GLY A 214 6.55 22.77 21.31
C GLY A 214 5.34 23.18 20.45
N LYS A 215 5.39 24.33 19.78
CA LYS A 215 4.32 24.79 18.89
C LYS A 215 4.52 24.28 17.48
N LEU A 216 3.43 23.98 16.79
CA LEU A 216 3.45 23.66 15.37
C LEU A 216 3.88 24.90 14.56
N ILE A 217 4.84 24.72 13.66
CA ILE A 217 5.15 25.74 12.67
C ILE A 217 4.32 25.44 11.43
N TYR A 218 3.37 26.32 11.13
CA TYR A 218 2.72 26.36 9.83
C TYR A 218 3.49 27.35 8.96
N ASN A 219 4.17 26.85 7.91
CA ASN A 219 4.64 27.73 6.85
C ASN A 219 3.48 27.99 5.91
N ASP A 220 3.31 29.23 5.44
CA ASP A 220 2.24 29.61 4.51
C ASP A 220 2.26 28.84 3.19
N ASP A 221 3.42 28.26 2.82
CA ASP A 221 3.57 27.37 1.67
C ASP A 221 3.12 25.92 1.92
N ASN A 222 2.72 25.58 3.14
CA ASN A 222 2.28 24.23 3.47
C ASN A 222 0.81 24.03 3.08
N ILE A 223 0.61 23.30 2.01
CA ILE A 223 -0.71 22.81 1.64
C ILE A 223 -1.03 21.59 2.50
N PHE A 224 -2.09 21.71 3.28
CA PHE A 224 -2.63 20.62 4.08
C PHE A 224 -3.79 19.96 3.34
N THR A 225 -3.88 18.65 3.48
CA THR A 225 -5.07 17.89 3.06
C THR A 225 -5.77 17.31 4.26
N LYS A 226 -7.08 17.23 4.17
CA LYS A 226 -7.94 16.67 5.20
C LYS A 226 -8.71 15.50 4.61
N GLU A 227 -8.43 14.30 5.11
CA GLU A 227 -9.03 13.06 4.64
C GLU A 227 -9.75 12.35 5.80
N PRO A 228 -10.87 11.66 5.54
CA PRO A 228 -11.52 10.86 6.57
C PRO A 228 -10.60 9.72 7.02
N LEU A 229 -10.50 9.48 8.35
CA LEU A 229 -9.73 8.35 8.88
C LEU A 229 -10.32 7.01 8.43
N PHE A 230 -11.65 6.89 8.43
CA PHE A 230 -12.35 5.70 7.98
C PHE A 230 -12.95 5.91 6.59
N THR A 231 -12.64 4.99 5.69
CA THR A 231 -13.16 4.96 4.33
C THR A 231 -13.74 3.59 4.02
N TYR A 232 -14.59 3.50 3.02
CA TYR A 232 -14.81 2.23 2.36
C TYR A 232 -13.66 1.97 1.40
N SER A 233 -13.20 0.74 1.35
CA SER A 233 -12.02 0.37 0.55
C SER A 233 -12.26 0.42 -0.96
N ASP A 234 -13.54 0.35 -1.36
CA ASP A 234 -13.96 0.40 -2.75
C ASP A 234 -15.43 0.89 -2.91
N LYS A 235 -15.86 1.02 -4.17
CA LYS A 235 -17.21 1.48 -4.53
C LYS A 235 -18.36 0.59 -4.05
N THR A 236 -18.09 -0.68 -3.75
CA THR A 236 -19.14 -1.61 -3.25
C THR A 236 -19.54 -1.27 -1.83
N LYS A 237 -18.73 -0.50 -1.12
CA LYS A 237 -18.93 -0.11 0.28
C LYS A 237 -19.16 -1.31 1.21
N TYR A 238 -18.56 -2.46 0.87
CA TYR A 238 -18.71 -3.67 1.65
C TYR A 238 -17.81 -3.69 2.88
N ARG A 239 -16.53 -3.28 2.73
CA ARG A 239 -15.57 -3.26 3.84
C ARG A 239 -15.07 -1.84 4.12
N LYS A 240 -14.90 -1.55 5.40
CA LYS A 240 -14.24 -0.33 5.86
C LYS A 240 -12.74 -0.55 5.98
N SER A 241 -12.00 0.52 5.77
CA SER A 241 -10.54 0.57 5.81
C SER A 241 -10.07 1.84 6.50
N LEU A 242 -8.83 1.84 6.95
CA LEU A 242 -8.15 3.05 7.40
C LEU A 242 -7.57 3.80 6.18
N MET A 243 -7.75 5.11 6.15
CA MET A 243 -6.99 6.00 5.28
C MET A 243 -5.91 6.68 6.14
N LEU A 244 -4.73 6.07 6.19
CA LEU A 244 -3.69 6.48 7.14
C LEU A 244 -2.30 6.38 6.51
N ASN A 245 -1.60 7.51 6.46
CA ASN A 245 -0.24 7.58 5.95
C ASN A 245 0.68 8.25 6.97
N PRO A 246 1.36 7.50 7.83
CA PRO A 246 2.25 8.05 8.85
C PRO A 246 3.32 9.00 8.32
N THR A 247 3.79 8.80 7.08
CA THR A 247 4.85 9.65 6.50
C THR A 247 4.41 11.07 6.18
N ARG A 248 3.10 11.30 6.11
CA ARG A 248 2.51 12.63 5.85
C ARG A 248 1.58 13.09 6.97
N PHE A 249 1.38 12.24 7.97
CA PHE A 249 0.52 12.53 9.11
C PHE A 249 0.99 13.76 9.86
N LEU A 250 0.05 14.64 10.17
CA LEU A 250 0.29 15.81 11.01
C LEU A 250 -0.50 15.70 12.32
N THR A 251 -1.81 15.55 12.22
CA THR A 251 -2.69 15.46 13.38
C THR A 251 -4.05 14.87 13.00
N PHE A 252 -4.82 14.45 13.99
CA PHE A 252 -6.27 14.28 13.84
C PHE A 252 -6.97 15.61 14.14
N ASP A 253 -8.00 15.92 13.36
CA ASP A 253 -8.65 17.24 13.40
C ASP A 253 -9.37 17.60 14.70
N LYS A 254 -9.62 16.62 15.57
CA LYS A 254 -10.29 16.78 16.85
C LYS A 254 -9.37 16.64 18.07
N LEU A 255 -8.09 16.41 17.84
CA LEU A 255 -7.12 16.17 18.91
C LEU A 255 -6.00 17.20 18.90
N SER A 256 -5.42 17.39 20.07
CA SER A 256 -4.12 18.07 20.17
C SER A 256 -3.06 17.26 19.43
N PHE A 257 -1.98 17.91 19.09
CA PHE A 257 -0.81 17.28 18.48
C PHE A 257 -0.29 16.08 19.29
N TYR A 258 -0.14 16.25 20.60
CA TYR A 258 0.32 15.19 21.48
C TYR A 258 -0.63 13.98 21.47
N ASN A 259 -1.93 14.21 21.71
CA ASN A 259 -2.93 13.15 21.70
C ASN A 259 -3.07 12.46 20.34
N SER A 260 -2.90 13.23 19.27
CA SER A 260 -2.89 12.67 17.90
C SER A 260 -1.74 11.68 17.67
N ASN A 261 -0.55 11.99 18.19
CA ASN A 261 0.59 11.08 18.11
C ASN A 261 0.40 9.82 18.95
N GLU A 262 -0.15 9.96 20.15
CA GLU A 262 -0.46 8.80 21.01
C GLU A 262 -1.49 7.90 20.34
N LEU A 263 -2.55 8.47 19.76
CA LEU A 263 -3.56 7.70 19.04
C LEU A 263 -2.97 7.03 17.79
N LEU A 264 -2.18 7.75 16.97
CA LEU A 264 -1.50 7.17 15.83
C LEU A 264 -0.63 5.99 16.25
N ARG A 265 0.18 6.18 17.29
CA ARG A 265 1.07 5.15 17.83
C ARG A 265 0.28 3.93 18.31
N HIS A 266 -0.85 4.15 18.97
CA HIS A 266 -1.74 3.08 19.41
C HIS A 266 -2.32 2.30 18.23
N ILE A 267 -2.90 3.00 17.23
CA ILE A 267 -3.47 2.38 16.03
C ILE A 267 -2.40 1.56 15.30
N MET A 268 -1.23 2.16 15.08
CA MET A 268 -0.14 1.47 14.35
C MET A 268 0.34 0.23 15.08
N LYS A 269 0.64 0.30 16.37
CA LYS A 269 1.17 -0.84 17.13
C LYS A 269 0.16 -1.95 17.32
N LYS A 270 -1.07 -1.60 17.70
CA LYS A 270 -2.06 -2.61 18.11
C LYS A 270 -2.77 -3.27 16.93
N TYR A 271 -3.02 -2.53 15.84
CA TYR A 271 -3.89 -3.00 14.76
C TYR A 271 -3.18 -3.11 13.40
N VAL A 272 -2.31 -2.16 13.05
CA VAL A 272 -1.67 -2.17 11.74
C VAL A 272 -0.46 -3.10 11.73
N MET A 273 0.49 -2.91 12.65
CA MET A 273 1.76 -3.64 12.68
C MET A 273 1.71 -4.92 13.52
N CYS A 274 0.55 -5.36 13.97
CA CYS A 274 0.44 -6.59 14.73
C CYS A 274 0.74 -7.83 13.86
N LYS A 275 1.24 -8.89 14.51
CA LYS A 275 1.69 -10.12 13.84
C LYS A 275 0.61 -10.75 12.95
N ASP A 276 -0.64 -10.66 13.36
CA ASP A 276 -1.76 -11.30 12.66
C ASP A 276 -2.22 -10.49 11.43
N ASN A 277 -1.74 -9.26 11.28
CA ASN A 277 -2.12 -8.37 10.19
C ASN A 277 -1.03 -8.19 9.13
N ILE A 278 0.22 -8.42 9.49
CA ILE A 278 1.35 -8.20 8.57
C ILE A 278 1.68 -9.44 7.77
N PHE A 279 2.09 -9.23 6.52
CA PHE A 279 2.68 -10.28 5.70
C PHE A 279 3.87 -9.74 4.89
N LYS A 280 4.79 -10.64 4.57
CA LYS A 280 6.06 -10.33 3.93
C LYS A 280 6.09 -10.82 2.49
N HIS A 281 6.68 -10.02 1.60
CA HIS A 281 7.06 -10.46 0.27
C HIS A 281 8.57 -10.39 0.10
N GLU A 282 9.18 -11.55 -0.16
CA GLU A 282 10.59 -11.67 -0.56
C GLU A 282 10.68 -11.63 -2.08
N TRP A 283 11.53 -10.75 -2.57
CA TRP A 283 11.63 -10.48 -3.98
C TRP A 283 12.49 -11.48 -4.71
N ASP A 284 11.95 -12.05 -5.79
CA ASP A 284 12.72 -12.72 -6.82
C ASP A 284 12.84 -11.84 -8.08
N LYS A 285 13.91 -12.07 -8.85
CA LYS A 285 14.04 -11.42 -10.15
C LYS A 285 12.85 -11.78 -11.04
N ASN A 286 12.34 -10.80 -11.76
CA ASN A 286 11.17 -10.91 -12.63
C ASN A 286 9.83 -11.14 -11.89
N ASP A 287 9.77 -10.90 -10.59
CA ASP A 287 8.49 -10.75 -9.90
C ASP A 287 7.86 -9.42 -10.33
N LEU A 288 6.62 -9.51 -10.80
CA LEU A 288 5.75 -8.37 -10.99
C LEU A 288 4.66 -8.43 -9.92
N ILE A 289 4.53 -7.39 -9.13
CA ILE A 289 3.51 -7.32 -8.08
C ILE A 289 2.56 -6.15 -8.33
N ILE A 290 1.32 -6.37 -7.94
CA ILE A 290 0.28 -5.35 -7.93
C ILE A 290 -0.37 -5.38 -6.55
N TRP A 291 -0.61 -4.21 -5.98
CA TRP A 291 -1.38 -4.14 -4.73
C TRP A 291 -2.38 -3.00 -4.75
N ASN A 292 -3.47 -3.22 -4.01
CA ASN A 292 -4.46 -2.18 -3.78
C ASN A 292 -3.95 -1.26 -2.66
N ASN A 293 -3.51 -0.08 -3.05
CA ASN A 293 -2.91 0.89 -2.15
C ASN A 293 -3.91 1.51 -1.15
N ARG A 294 -5.22 1.42 -1.44
CA ARG A 294 -6.27 1.88 -0.50
C ARG A 294 -6.63 0.82 0.54
N LYS A 295 -6.26 -0.46 0.30
CA LYS A 295 -6.47 -1.58 1.21
C LYS A 295 -5.21 -1.96 2.00
N LEU A 296 -4.02 -1.58 1.51
CA LEU A 296 -2.73 -1.98 2.09
C LEU A 296 -1.84 -0.80 2.40
N MET A 297 -1.19 -0.87 3.54
CA MET A 297 -0.03 -0.07 3.90
C MET A 297 1.23 -0.92 3.76
N HIS A 298 2.37 -0.32 3.47
CA HIS A 298 3.60 -1.08 3.30
C HIS A 298 4.85 -0.35 3.79
N THR A 299 5.91 -1.13 3.98
CA THR A 299 7.25 -0.64 4.30
C THR A 299 8.32 -1.57 3.76
N SER A 300 9.48 -1.01 3.42
CA SER A 300 10.66 -1.81 3.10
C SER A 300 11.41 -2.14 4.39
N ILE A 301 11.64 -3.41 4.64
CA ILE A 301 12.46 -3.87 5.76
C ILE A 301 13.80 -4.34 5.21
N PRO A 302 14.95 -3.84 5.74
CA PRO A 302 16.22 -4.51 5.55
C PRO A 302 16.13 -5.93 6.11
N SER A 303 16.85 -6.89 5.53
CA SER A 303 16.95 -8.20 6.13
C SER A 303 17.48 -8.08 7.58
N GLU A 304 17.09 -8.99 8.47
CA GLU A 304 17.55 -9.00 9.88
C GLU A 304 19.06 -9.06 10.02
N GLU A 305 19.76 -9.58 8.99
CA GLU A 305 21.22 -9.60 8.87
C GLU A 305 21.84 -8.24 8.47
N TYR A 306 21.04 -7.21 8.35
CA TYR A 306 21.50 -5.90 7.91
C TYR A 306 22.27 -5.19 9.02
N ASN A 307 23.51 -5.55 9.15
CA ASN A 307 24.48 -4.77 9.92
C ASN A 307 24.66 -3.41 9.19
N SER A 308 24.54 -2.30 9.90
CA SER A 308 24.66 -0.92 9.38
C SER A 308 25.93 -0.63 8.59
N LYS A 309 26.90 -1.56 8.59
CA LYS A 309 28.15 -1.52 7.84
C LYS A 309 28.07 -2.17 6.46
N ILE A 310 27.01 -2.89 6.13
CA ILE A 310 26.91 -3.61 4.85
C ILE A 310 26.26 -2.69 3.82
N ILE A 311 26.95 -2.41 2.73
CA ILE A 311 26.40 -1.72 1.56
C ILE A 311 25.38 -2.67 0.93
N PRO A 312 24.12 -2.24 0.70
CA PRO A 312 23.14 -3.08 0.02
C PRO A 312 23.65 -3.52 -1.35
N ASP A 313 23.50 -4.80 -1.64
CA ASP A 313 23.71 -5.31 -2.98
C ASP A 313 22.81 -4.57 -3.98
N ASP A 314 23.26 -4.52 -5.22
CA ASP A 314 22.56 -3.88 -6.31
C ASP A 314 21.13 -4.37 -6.46
N ARG A 315 20.19 -3.43 -6.41
CA ARG A 315 18.77 -3.63 -6.66
C ARG A 315 18.30 -2.71 -7.78
N LEU A 316 17.47 -3.23 -8.68
CA LEU A 316 16.84 -2.43 -9.72
C LEU A 316 15.42 -2.91 -9.96
N PHE A 317 14.47 -2.01 -10.02
CA PHE A 317 13.06 -2.28 -10.31
C PHE A 317 12.41 -1.08 -10.99
N ILE A 318 11.30 -1.32 -11.65
CA ILE A 318 10.41 -0.24 -12.10
C ILE A 318 9.17 -0.22 -11.20
N GLN A 319 8.63 0.98 -11.03
CA GLN A 319 7.47 1.26 -10.20
C GLN A 319 6.46 2.11 -10.98
N CYS A 320 5.19 1.81 -10.79
CA CYS A 320 4.08 2.57 -11.35
C CYS A 320 2.98 2.75 -10.30
N PHE A 321 2.50 3.97 -10.16
CA PHE A 321 1.25 4.31 -9.50
C PHE A 321 0.27 4.75 -10.56
N LEU A 322 -0.91 4.14 -10.63
CA LEU A 322 -1.92 4.55 -11.58
C LEU A 322 -2.69 5.75 -11.04
N ALA A 323 -2.70 6.84 -11.81
CA ALA A 323 -3.63 7.93 -11.54
C ALA A 323 -5.06 7.44 -11.78
N THR A 324 -5.97 7.84 -10.91
CA THR A 324 -7.36 7.37 -10.93
C THR A 324 -8.33 8.51 -10.71
N ASP A 325 -9.50 8.43 -11.33
CA ASP A 325 -10.65 9.28 -11.05
C ASP A 325 -11.63 8.64 -10.07
N GLU A 326 -11.29 7.47 -9.51
CA GLU A 326 -12.11 6.81 -8.50
C GLU A 326 -12.06 7.58 -7.18
N PRO A 327 -13.20 8.10 -6.68
CA PRO A 327 -13.23 8.91 -5.48
C PRO A 327 -12.86 8.12 -4.23
N ILE A 328 -12.55 8.84 -3.15
CA ILE A 328 -12.51 8.29 -1.79
C ILE A 328 -13.95 8.21 -1.29
N TYR A 329 -14.30 7.11 -0.65
CA TYR A 329 -15.62 6.85 -0.08
C TYR A 329 -15.58 6.96 1.45
N PRO A 330 -15.94 8.12 2.07
CA PRO A 330 -15.95 8.27 3.52
C PRO A 330 -16.91 7.29 4.19
N ALA A 331 -16.48 6.68 5.30
CA ALA A 331 -17.27 5.71 6.06
C ALA A 331 -17.63 6.26 7.46
N LYS A 332 -18.23 7.45 7.50
CA LYS A 332 -18.54 8.19 8.72
C LYS A 332 -19.73 7.70 9.53
N SER A 333 -20.59 6.84 8.96
CA SER A 333 -21.75 6.35 9.70
C SER A 333 -21.42 5.06 10.43
N PHE A 334 -21.50 5.10 11.73
CA PHE A 334 -21.52 3.90 12.57
C PHE A 334 -22.98 3.38 12.57
N THR A 335 -23.43 2.73 11.51
CA THR A 335 -24.64 1.94 11.57
C THR A 335 -24.31 0.69 12.36
N CYS A 336 -24.66 0.65 13.65
CA CYS A 336 -24.87 -0.59 14.32
C CYS A 336 -26.01 -1.28 13.56
N THR A 337 -25.70 -2.24 12.71
CA THR A 337 -26.66 -3.31 12.44
C THR A 337 -26.88 -3.94 13.81
N PRO A 338 -28.09 -3.97 14.35
CA PRO A 338 -28.32 -4.67 15.60
C PRO A 338 -27.81 -6.09 15.38
N LEU A 339 -26.81 -6.51 16.13
CA LEU A 339 -26.55 -7.92 16.32
C LEU A 339 -27.89 -8.48 16.78
N TYR A 340 -28.47 -9.33 15.92
CA TYR A 340 -29.61 -10.18 16.16
C TYR A 340 -30.07 -10.11 17.62
N GLU A 341 -31.16 -9.40 17.90
CA GLU A 341 -31.84 -9.58 19.18
C GLU A 341 -32.24 -11.05 19.19
N PRO A 342 -31.77 -11.84 20.16
CA PRO A 342 -32.27 -13.21 20.27
C PRO A 342 -33.78 -13.09 20.45
N THR A 343 -34.54 -13.59 19.50
CA THR A 343 -35.95 -13.80 19.64
C THR A 343 -36.10 -14.64 20.91
N ILE A 344 -36.56 -14.04 21.99
CA ILE A 344 -36.98 -14.79 23.17
C ILE A 344 -38.19 -15.60 22.67
N VAL A 345 -37.92 -16.84 22.35
CA VAL A 345 -39.00 -17.81 22.16
C VAL A 345 -39.54 -18.06 23.56
N ASP A 346 -40.66 -17.44 23.83
CA ASP A 346 -41.47 -17.72 25.02
C ASP A 346 -41.89 -19.19 24.93
N ILE A 347 -41.20 -20.06 25.66
CA ILE A 347 -41.58 -21.44 25.83
C ILE A 347 -42.66 -21.39 26.89
N GLY A 348 -43.89 -21.01 26.45
CA GLY A 348 -45.09 -21.19 27.25
C GLY A 348 -45.20 -22.64 27.69
N GLU A 349 -45.57 -22.81 28.92
CA GLU A 349 -45.79 -23.99 29.75
C GLU A 349 -46.17 -25.23 28.97
N LEU A 350 -45.39 -26.30 29.16
CA LEU A 350 -45.80 -27.69 29.06
C LEU A 350 -45.73 -28.31 30.43
#